data_a96f37322f86b29a022af3d564adf26c
#
_entry.id   a96f37322f86b29a022af3d564adf26c
#
_cell.length_a   1.000
_cell.length_b   1.000
_cell.length_c   1.000
_cell.angle_alpha   90.00
_cell.angle_beta   90.00
_cell.angle_gamma   90.00
#
_symmetry.space_group_name_H-M   'P 1'
#
loop_
_entity.id
_entity.type
_entity.pdbx_description
1 polymer ?
#
loop_
_entity_poly.entity_id
_entity_poly.type
_entity_poly.pdbx_seq_one_letter_code
_entity_poly.pdbx_strand_id
1 'polypeptide(L)'
;MSETADDLFTREDPIFATKELLEISHLPGEGRIVGRDDEISQLATAVNPAIFGQSPSNVLIYGKTGTGKSLCAKYVSRRLVETAGDEGVTATFAYVDCAQDTTETQAVQTIADSVNAVDDTEINIPDKGLSTSTYYKRLWRILDQRFDVVVVILDEIDKLSDDDILMQLSRAGEAGKITDCKLGVLGISNKIQYKDRMDERVKSSLCEREFVFPPYDANQLRNIMEARSDAFRDGVLEPSTIPRAAALAAREHGDARKAIDILRYAGEIAQSNGSTTVKEQFVTQARQRAETDRFRELIRGSTPHSRYVLQALAVLSLSNGQQEGFRTSRVYEIYENICRQEGSDSLSLRRVRDLLKEHAFLDIIEQSKHSGGSAEGSYTNHQLLEDPEVVKDVLTEDS
;
A
#
# COMPACT_ATOMS: atom_id res chain seq x y z
N MET A 1 -16.26 43.29 18.77
CA MET A 1 -17.18 43.00 17.66
C MET A 1 -17.22 41.48 17.59
N SER A 2 -18.36 40.84 17.80
CA SER A 2 -18.46 39.40 17.70
C SER A 2 -18.38 39.02 16.21
N GLU A 3 -17.40 38.21 15.85
CA GLU A 3 -17.38 37.54 14.56
C GLU A 3 -18.72 36.80 14.36
N THR A 4 -19.36 37.03 13.25
CA THR A 4 -20.59 36.33 12.89
C THR A 4 -20.21 34.95 12.34
N ALA A 5 -21.10 33.95 12.45
CA ALA A 5 -20.84 32.60 11.95
C ALA A 5 -20.44 32.60 10.45
N ASP A 6 -20.88 33.58 9.69
CA ASP A 6 -20.54 33.77 8.26
C ASP A 6 -19.06 34.16 8.05
N ASP A 7 -18.40 34.77 9.05
CA ASP A 7 -16.98 35.15 8.97
C ASP A 7 -16.05 33.94 9.24
N LEU A 8 -16.61 32.83 9.75
CA LEU A 8 -15.86 31.58 9.99
C LEU A 8 -15.72 30.71 8.74
N PHE A 9 -16.52 30.97 7.71
CA PHE A 9 -16.46 30.22 6.44
C PHE A 9 -15.72 31.05 5.38
N THR A 10 -14.43 30.74 5.16
CA THR A 10 -13.69 31.32 4.04
C THR A 10 -14.21 30.77 2.72
N ARG A 11 -14.57 31.67 1.78
CA ARG A 11 -15.09 31.29 0.46
C ARG A 11 -14.00 30.77 -0.49
N GLU A 12 -12.75 31.05 -0.20
CA GLU A 12 -11.61 30.65 -1.03
C GLU A 12 -10.45 30.17 -0.15
N ASP A 13 -9.87 29.02 -0.51
CA ASP A 13 -8.67 28.52 0.13
C ASP A 13 -7.45 29.41 -0.29
N PRO A 14 -6.70 30.01 0.64
CA PRO A 14 -5.59 30.90 0.30
C PRO A 14 -4.35 30.15 -0.22
N ILE A 15 -4.24 28.84 0.02
CA ILE A 15 -3.08 28.01 -0.26
C ILE A 15 -3.36 27.06 -1.44
N PHE A 16 -4.47 26.35 -1.41
CA PHE A 16 -4.79 25.34 -2.41
C PHE A 16 -5.70 25.86 -3.52
N ALA A 17 -5.40 25.47 -4.76
CA ALA A 17 -6.27 25.62 -5.91
C ALA A 17 -7.13 24.36 -6.09
N THR A 18 -6.50 23.17 -5.99
CA THR A 18 -7.15 21.86 -6.16
C THR A 18 -6.46 20.84 -5.26
N LYS A 19 -6.82 20.82 -3.98
CA LYS A 19 -6.19 19.99 -2.96
C LYS A 19 -6.26 18.48 -3.25
N GLU A 20 -7.30 18.05 -3.95
CA GLU A 20 -7.55 16.65 -4.33
C GLU A 20 -6.43 16.04 -5.16
N LEU A 21 -5.64 16.86 -5.88
CA LEU A 21 -4.46 16.40 -6.64
C LEU A 21 -3.34 15.85 -5.74
N LEU A 22 -3.38 16.17 -4.44
CA LEU A 22 -2.45 15.68 -3.42
C LEU A 22 -3.02 14.53 -2.60
N GLU A 23 -4.21 14.02 -2.92
CA GLU A 23 -4.76 12.85 -2.27
C GLU A 23 -4.18 11.55 -2.85
N ILE A 24 -3.92 10.59 -1.99
CA ILE A 24 -3.38 9.27 -2.36
C ILE A 24 -4.36 8.50 -3.27
N SER A 25 -5.66 8.71 -3.06
CA SER A 25 -6.75 8.12 -3.86
C SER A 25 -6.83 8.68 -5.28
N HIS A 26 -6.27 9.88 -5.51
CA HIS A 26 -6.30 10.51 -6.83
C HIS A 26 -5.40 9.76 -7.82
N LEU A 27 -6.03 9.14 -8.83
CA LEU A 27 -5.31 8.56 -9.96
C LEU A 27 -4.90 9.71 -10.91
N PRO A 28 -3.61 10.02 -10.99
CA PRO A 28 -3.14 11.08 -11.88
C PRO A 28 -3.45 10.75 -13.33
N GLY A 29 -3.84 11.76 -14.09
CA GLY A 29 -4.04 11.66 -15.53
C GLY A 29 -2.72 11.42 -16.29
N GLU A 30 -2.84 11.24 -17.60
CA GLU A 30 -1.71 11.10 -18.51
C GLU A 30 -0.72 12.27 -18.36
N GLY A 31 0.57 11.99 -18.29
CA GLY A 31 1.64 12.99 -18.10
C GLY A 31 1.96 13.34 -16.65
N ARG A 32 1.21 12.82 -15.66
CA ARG A 32 1.49 13.05 -14.23
C ARG A 32 2.15 11.85 -13.52
N ILE A 33 2.30 10.73 -14.22
CA ILE A 33 3.10 9.60 -13.74
C ILE A 33 4.52 9.82 -14.19
N VAL A 34 5.37 10.24 -13.29
CA VAL A 34 6.74 10.68 -13.56
C VAL A 34 7.75 9.67 -12.99
N GLY A 35 8.82 9.40 -13.74
CA GLY A 35 9.93 8.58 -13.28
C GLY A 35 9.65 7.08 -13.23
N ARG A 36 8.68 6.60 -14.06
CA ARG A 36 8.31 5.19 -14.23
C ARG A 36 8.15 4.79 -15.71
N ASP A 37 8.79 5.52 -16.59
CA ASP A 37 8.65 5.30 -18.05
C ASP A 37 9.10 3.89 -18.46
N ASP A 38 10.20 3.39 -17.90
CA ASP A 38 10.73 2.05 -18.17
C ASP A 38 9.79 0.97 -17.62
N GLU A 39 9.31 1.12 -16.38
CA GLU A 39 8.40 0.16 -15.75
C GLU A 39 7.04 0.13 -16.45
N ILE A 40 6.52 1.29 -16.85
CA ILE A 40 5.28 1.40 -17.64
C ILE A 40 5.47 0.72 -18.99
N SER A 41 6.61 0.95 -19.69
CA SER A 41 6.92 0.33 -20.98
C SER A 41 7.00 -1.20 -20.88
N GLN A 42 7.63 -1.72 -19.82
CA GLN A 42 7.72 -3.15 -19.55
C GLN A 42 6.36 -3.77 -19.29
N LEU A 43 5.52 -3.14 -18.44
CA LEU A 43 4.15 -3.58 -18.17
C LEU A 43 3.30 -3.54 -19.44
N ALA A 44 3.35 -2.44 -20.19
CA ALA A 44 2.62 -2.30 -21.44
C ALA A 44 3.01 -3.40 -22.42
N THR A 45 4.31 -3.68 -22.58
CA THR A 45 4.80 -4.79 -23.43
C THR A 45 4.26 -6.15 -22.99
N ALA A 46 4.12 -6.39 -21.67
CA ALA A 46 3.61 -7.66 -21.16
C ALA A 46 2.13 -7.87 -21.46
N VAL A 47 1.33 -6.80 -21.41
CA VAL A 47 -0.12 -6.88 -21.65
C VAL A 47 -0.53 -6.53 -23.09
N ASN A 48 0.38 -6.03 -23.92
CA ASN A 48 0.12 -5.61 -25.31
C ASN A 48 -0.60 -6.65 -26.19
N PRO A 49 -0.36 -7.98 -26.08
CA PRO A 49 -1.11 -8.97 -26.86
C PRO A 49 -2.63 -8.88 -26.69
N ALA A 50 -3.09 -8.40 -25.52
CA ALA A 50 -4.50 -8.22 -25.23
C ALA A 50 -5.22 -7.21 -26.14
N ILE A 51 -4.51 -6.23 -26.71
CA ILE A 51 -5.08 -5.25 -27.66
C ILE A 51 -5.66 -5.98 -28.89
N PHE A 52 -5.07 -7.13 -29.24
CA PHE A 52 -5.48 -7.97 -30.38
C PHE A 52 -6.28 -9.21 -29.96
N GLY A 53 -6.88 -9.22 -28.78
CA GLY A 53 -7.66 -10.36 -28.29
C GLY A 53 -6.82 -11.60 -27.95
N GLN A 54 -5.51 -11.44 -27.77
CA GLN A 54 -4.60 -12.51 -27.38
C GLN A 54 -4.34 -12.50 -25.87
N SER A 55 -3.88 -13.64 -25.32
CA SER A 55 -3.56 -13.74 -23.90
C SER A 55 -2.43 -12.80 -23.49
N PRO A 56 -2.64 -11.87 -22.54
CA PRO A 56 -1.55 -11.12 -21.93
C PRO A 56 -0.67 -12.04 -21.10
N SER A 57 0.60 -11.66 -20.89
CA SER A 57 1.48 -12.39 -19.95
C SER A 57 1.05 -12.18 -18.52
N ASN A 58 1.22 -13.20 -17.67
CA ASN A 58 1.16 -13.04 -16.23
C ASN A 58 2.43 -12.32 -15.74
N VAL A 59 2.26 -11.41 -14.80
CA VAL A 59 3.35 -10.57 -14.30
C VAL A 59 3.36 -10.54 -12.78
N LEU A 60 4.54 -10.64 -12.21
CA LEU A 60 4.77 -10.43 -10.80
C LEU A 60 5.59 -9.14 -10.58
N ILE A 61 5.03 -8.22 -9.80
CA ILE A 61 5.57 -6.88 -9.58
C ILE A 61 6.02 -6.77 -8.13
N TYR A 62 7.28 -6.41 -7.92
CA TYR A 62 7.85 -6.22 -6.59
C TYR A 62 8.32 -4.81 -6.35
N GLY A 63 8.36 -4.41 -5.09
CA GLY A 63 8.99 -3.17 -4.66
C GLY A 63 8.42 -2.70 -3.33
N LYS A 64 9.11 -1.81 -2.68
CA LYS A 64 8.63 -1.20 -1.42
C LYS A 64 7.31 -0.46 -1.62
N THR A 65 6.61 -0.20 -0.51
CA THR A 65 5.42 0.69 -0.50
C THR A 65 5.78 2.06 -1.09
N GLY A 66 4.82 2.69 -1.79
CA GLY A 66 5.00 4.03 -2.35
C GLY A 66 5.88 4.14 -3.59
N THR A 67 6.32 3.00 -4.18
CA THR A 67 7.14 2.99 -5.42
C THR A 67 6.34 3.07 -6.72
N GLY A 68 5.01 3.22 -6.65
CA GLY A 68 4.16 3.42 -7.83
C GLY A 68 3.66 2.16 -8.51
N LYS A 69 3.86 0.95 -7.95
CA LYS A 69 3.43 -0.34 -8.54
C LYS A 69 1.95 -0.37 -8.93
N SER A 70 1.08 -0.18 -7.95
CA SER A 70 -0.38 -0.21 -8.14
C SER A 70 -0.86 0.88 -9.08
N LEU A 71 -0.23 2.05 -9.03
CA LEU A 71 -0.51 3.17 -9.92
C LEU A 71 -0.19 2.82 -11.37
N CYS A 72 1.01 2.30 -11.65
CA CYS A 72 1.43 1.91 -12.99
C CYS A 72 0.60 0.74 -13.54
N ALA A 73 0.28 -0.25 -12.69
CA ALA A 73 -0.58 -1.37 -13.09
C ALA A 73 -1.98 -0.90 -13.50
N LYS A 74 -2.62 -0.03 -12.70
CA LYS A 74 -3.94 0.56 -13.00
C LYS A 74 -3.88 1.45 -14.25
N TYR A 75 -2.84 2.26 -14.38
CA TYR A 75 -2.66 3.13 -15.55
C TYR A 75 -2.53 2.33 -16.84
N VAL A 76 -1.60 1.36 -16.88
CA VAL A 76 -1.39 0.51 -18.06
C VAL A 76 -2.64 -0.29 -18.41
N SER A 77 -3.34 -0.85 -17.40
CA SER A 77 -4.58 -1.60 -17.65
C SER A 77 -5.70 -0.72 -18.19
N ARG A 78 -5.83 0.53 -17.72
CA ARG A 78 -6.79 1.48 -18.28
C ARG A 78 -6.48 1.81 -19.73
N ARG A 79 -5.21 2.12 -20.04
CA ARG A 79 -4.78 2.40 -21.42
C ARG A 79 -4.96 1.19 -22.35
N LEU A 80 -4.73 -0.01 -21.82
CA LEU A 80 -5.01 -1.25 -22.52
C LEU A 80 -6.48 -1.33 -22.95
N VAL A 81 -7.41 -1.10 -22.01
CA VAL A 81 -8.86 -1.18 -22.27
C VAL A 81 -9.29 -0.16 -23.34
N GLU A 82 -8.79 1.09 -23.23
CA GLU A 82 -9.06 2.13 -24.21
C GLU A 82 -8.55 1.72 -25.60
N THR A 83 -7.29 1.30 -25.71
CA THR A 83 -6.66 0.94 -26.99
C THR A 83 -7.26 -0.34 -27.59
N ALA A 84 -7.59 -1.35 -26.78
CA ALA A 84 -8.28 -2.56 -27.22
C ALA A 84 -9.67 -2.25 -27.82
N GLY A 85 -10.40 -1.30 -27.19
CA GLY A 85 -11.68 -0.84 -27.71
C GLY A 85 -11.57 -0.19 -29.10
N ASP A 86 -10.51 0.56 -29.36
CA ASP A 86 -10.24 1.15 -30.69
C ASP A 86 -9.97 0.06 -31.76
N GLU A 87 -9.44 -1.09 -31.35
CA GLU A 87 -9.22 -2.28 -32.22
C GLU A 87 -10.43 -3.23 -32.27
N GLY A 88 -11.54 -2.89 -31.60
CA GLY A 88 -12.77 -3.70 -31.60
C GLY A 88 -12.72 -4.90 -30.66
N VAL A 89 -11.78 -4.94 -29.70
CA VAL A 89 -11.65 -5.97 -28.67
C VAL A 89 -12.31 -5.51 -27.38
N THR A 90 -13.23 -6.33 -26.85
CA THR A 90 -13.91 -6.04 -25.58
C THR A 90 -13.01 -6.43 -24.40
N ALA A 91 -12.23 -5.47 -23.91
CA ALA A 91 -11.32 -5.67 -22.79
C ALA A 91 -11.81 -4.97 -21.53
N THR A 92 -11.42 -5.51 -20.36
CA THR A 92 -11.60 -4.86 -19.06
C THR A 92 -10.49 -5.25 -18.09
N PHE A 93 -10.46 -4.59 -16.91
CA PHE A 93 -9.61 -5.04 -15.81
C PHE A 93 -10.38 -5.04 -14.50
N ALA A 94 -10.02 -5.96 -13.61
CA ALA A 94 -10.46 -6.00 -12.22
C ALA A 94 -9.29 -5.63 -11.31
N TYR A 95 -9.58 -4.95 -10.20
CA TYR A 95 -8.59 -4.63 -9.16
C TYR A 95 -9.07 -5.17 -7.81
N VAL A 96 -8.19 -5.88 -7.13
CA VAL A 96 -8.42 -6.40 -5.77
C VAL A 96 -7.31 -5.94 -4.86
N ASP A 97 -7.67 -5.38 -3.73
CA ASP A 97 -6.78 -5.09 -2.62
C ASP A 97 -6.77 -6.30 -1.66
N CYS A 98 -5.73 -7.12 -1.76
CA CYS A 98 -5.62 -8.33 -0.95
C CYS A 98 -5.34 -8.05 0.54
N ALA A 99 -5.09 -6.79 0.93
CA ALA A 99 -5.06 -6.41 2.34
C ALA A 99 -6.47 -6.31 2.93
N GLN A 100 -7.48 -6.02 2.12
CA GLN A 100 -8.89 -6.02 2.50
C GLN A 100 -9.53 -7.40 2.24
N ASP A 101 -9.29 -7.96 1.06
CA ASP A 101 -9.81 -9.26 0.62
C ASP A 101 -8.74 -10.35 0.85
N THR A 102 -8.51 -10.70 2.12
CA THR A 102 -7.40 -11.58 2.53
C THR A 102 -7.59 -13.05 2.21
N THR A 103 -8.79 -13.47 1.81
CA THR A 103 -9.11 -14.87 1.47
C THR A 103 -9.43 -15.04 0.00
N GLU A 104 -9.15 -16.25 -0.53
CA GLU A 104 -9.51 -16.62 -1.90
C GLU A 104 -10.98 -16.30 -2.23
N THR A 105 -11.89 -16.61 -1.30
CA THR A 105 -13.34 -16.39 -1.49
C THR A 105 -13.69 -14.91 -1.64
N GLN A 106 -13.12 -14.04 -0.79
CA GLN A 106 -13.33 -12.59 -0.88
C GLN A 106 -12.79 -12.04 -2.18
N ALA A 107 -11.55 -12.38 -2.51
CA ALA A 107 -10.91 -11.88 -3.71
C ALA A 107 -11.62 -12.31 -5.01
N VAL A 108 -12.03 -13.60 -5.14
CA VAL A 108 -12.78 -14.04 -6.33
C VAL A 108 -14.17 -13.41 -6.41
N GLN A 109 -14.82 -13.16 -5.27
CA GLN A 109 -16.09 -12.44 -5.21
C GLN A 109 -15.93 -10.99 -5.70
N THR A 110 -14.94 -10.25 -5.18
CA THR A 110 -14.64 -8.88 -5.59
C THR A 110 -14.35 -8.79 -7.09
N ILE A 111 -13.56 -9.73 -7.64
CA ILE A 111 -13.33 -9.80 -9.09
C ILE A 111 -14.66 -9.97 -9.82
N ALA A 112 -15.45 -10.98 -9.43
CA ALA A 112 -16.69 -11.31 -10.12
C ALA A 112 -17.70 -10.17 -10.07
N ASP A 113 -17.83 -9.49 -8.94
CA ASP A 113 -18.72 -8.33 -8.77
C ASP A 113 -18.26 -7.14 -9.63
N SER A 114 -16.95 -6.84 -9.63
CA SER A 114 -16.39 -5.69 -10.35
C SER A 114 -16.53 -5.77 -11.87
N VAL A 115 -16.55 -6.99 -12.46
CA VAL A 115 -16.67 -7.19 -13.91
C VAL A 115 -18.07 -7.58 -14.34
N ASN A 116 -18.99 -7.79 -13.39
CA ASN A 116 -20.35 -8.21 -13.69
C ASN A 116 -21.26 -7.01 -14.04
N ALA A 117 -22.21 -7.26 -14.94
CA ALA A 117 -23.41 -6.44 -15.11
C ALA A 117 -24.58 -7.42 -15.12
N VAL A 118 -25.37 -7.39 -14.06
CA VAL A 118 -26.46 -8.38 -13.83
C VAL A 118 -27.47 -8.33 -14.96
N ASP A 119 -27.75 -7.17 -15.50
CA ASP A 119 -28.70 -6.98 -16.63
C ASP A 119 -28.23 -7.68 -17.92
N ASP A 120 -26.92 -7.79 -18.12
CA ASP A 120 -26.34 -8.43 -19.29
C ASP A 120 -26.14 -9.94 -19.13
N THR A 121 -25.72 -10.36 -17.92
CA THR A 121 -25.31 -11.75 -17.65
C THR A 121 -26.39 -12.62 -17.03
N GLU A 122 -27.40 -12.01 -16.43
CA GLU A 122 -28.39 -12.67 -15.56
C GLU A 122 -27.74 -13.44 -14.38
N ILE A 123 -26.51 -13.11 -14.02
CA ILE A 123 -25.75 -13.73 -12.95
C ILE A 123 -25.69 -12.80 -11.75
N ASN A 124 -26.24 -13.22 -10.61
CA ASN A 124 -26.11 -12.48 -9.36
C ASN A 124 -24.85 -12.91 -8.60
N ILE A 125 -24.11 -11.95 -8.01
CA ILE A 125 -22.97 -12.18 -7.12
C ILE A 125 -23.36 -11.71 -5.72
N PRO A 126 -23.93 -12.58 -4.86
CA PRO A 126 -24.32 -12.20 -3.51
C PRO A 126 -23.10 -12.07 -2.61
N ASP A 127 -23.19 -11.18 -1.61
CA ASP A 127 -22.11 -10.93 -0.64
C ASP A 127 -21.77 -12.15 0.22
N LYS A 128 -22.70 -13.07 0.41
CA LYS A 128 -22.54 -14.26 1.27
C LYS A 128 -23.38 -15.44 0.77
N GLY A 129 -23.00 -16.63 1.23
CA GLY A 129 -23.83 -17.83 1.07
C GLY A 129 -23.44 -18.74 -0.09
N LEU A 130 -22.42 -18.41 -0.86
CA LEU A 130 -21.89 -19.30 -1.90
C LEU A 130 -20.54 -19.88 -1.48
N SER A 131 -20.22 -21.07 -2.01
CA SER A 131 -18.88 -21.64 -1.90
C SER A 131 -17.90 -20.92 -2.85
N THR A 132 -16.61 -20.93 -2.53
CA THR A 132 -15.54 -20.40 -3.39
C THR A 132 -15.63 -20.95 -4.81
N SER A 133 -15.86 -22.27 -4.93
CA SER A 133 -16.03 -22.93 -6.24
C SER A 133 -17.23 -22.41 -7.04
N THR A 134 -18.29 -21.95 -6.35
CA THR A 134 -19.48 -21.38 -7.02
C THR A 134 -19.20 -19.96 -7.49
N TYR A 135 -18.46 -19.15 -6.71
CA TYR A 135 -18.01 -17.84 -7.18
C TYR A 135 -17.12 -17.95 -8.42
N TYR A 136 -16.17 -18.88 -8.46
CA TYR A 136 -15.38 -19.15 -9.67
C TYR A 136 -16.24 -19.55 -10.88
N LYS A 137 -17.19 -20.45 -10.72
CA LYS A 137 -18.09 -20.85 -11.82
C LYS A 137 -18.87 -19.67 -12.38
N ARG A 138 -19.30 -18.74 -11.52
CA ARG A 138 -19.97 -17.52 -11.94
C ARG A 138 -19.01 -16.57 -12.62
N LEU A 139 -17.82 -16.35 -12.05
CA LEU A 139 -16.78 -15.53 -12.64
C LEU A 139 -16.45 -16.01 -14.07
N TRP A 140 -16.14 -17.29 -14.25
CA TRP A 140 -15.79 -17.83 -15.58
C TRP A 140 -16.89 -17.60 -16.62
N ARG A 141 -18.15 -17.78 -16.23
CA ARG A 141 -19.28 -17.51 -17.10
C ARG A 141 -19.42 -16.03 -17.44
N ILE A 142 -19.22 -15.14 -16.48
CA ILE A 142 -19.25 -13.70 -16.72
C ILE A 142 -18.15 -13.29 -17.70
N LEU A 143 -16.92 -13.80 -17.49
CA LEU A 143 -15.79 -13.48 -18.35
C LEU A 143 -16.05 -13.91 -19.81
N ASP A 144 -16.44 -15.17 -20.03
CA ASP A 144 -16.72 -15.71 -21.37
C ASP A 144 -17.94 -15.06 -22.05
N GLN A 145 -18.91 -14.54 -21.30
CA GLN A 145 -20.08 -13.87 -21.87
C GLN A 145 -19.82 -12.42 -22.28
N ARG A 146 -18.88 -11.73 -21.61
CA ARG A 146 -18.79 -10.28 -21.73
C ARG A 146 -17.51 -9.77 -22.37
N PHE A 147 -16.42 -10.53 -22.30
CA PHE A 147 -15.10 -9.99 -22.62
C PHE A 147 -14.28 -10.94 -23.49
N ASP A 148 -13.53 -10.35 -24.42
CA ASP A 148 -12.48 -11.06 -25.15
C ASP A 148 -11.22 -11.21 -24.29
N VAL A 149 -10.90 -10.16 -23.49
CA VAL A 149 -9.72 -10.14 -22.61
C VAL A 149 -10.02 -9.47 -21.27
N VAL A 150 -9.50 -10.05 -20.19
CA VAL A 150 -9.55 -9.48 -18.85
C VAL A 150 -8.17 -9.49 -18.22
N VAL A 151 -7.78 -8.37 -17.59
CA VAL A 151 -6.59 -8.28 -16.74
C VAL A 151 -7.02 -8.19 -15.29
N VAL A 152 -6.54 -9.09 -14.45
CA VAL A 152 -6.81 -9.05 -13.00
C VAL A 152 -5.56 -8.52 -12.29
N ILE A 153 -5.71 -7.41 -11.59
CA ILE A 153 -4.68 -6.83 -10.73
C ILE A 153 -4.97 -7.29 -9.30
N LEU A 154 -4.06 -8.06 -8.73
CA LEU A 154 -4.09 -8.47 -7.32
C LEU A 154 -3.00 -7.68 -6.59
N ASP A 155 -3.40 -6.69 -5.82
CA ASP A 155 -2.47 -5.84 -5.07
C ASP A 155 -2.24 -6.40 -3.66
N GLU A 156 -1.01 -6.26 -3.13
CA GLU A 156 -0.59 -6.78 -1.84
C GLU A 156 -0.83 -8.29 -1.65
N ILE A 157 -0.51 -9.09 -2.68
CA ILE A 157 -0.71 -10.56 -2.66
C ILE A 157 -0.02 -11.26 -1.49
N ASP A 158 0.99 -10.64 -0.88
CA ASP A 158 1.66 -11.15 0.33
C ASP A 158 0.79 -11.07 1.60
N LYS A 159 -0.41 -10.50 1.52
CA LYS A 159 -1.44 -10.47 2.57
C LYS A 159 -2.48 -11.57 2.42
N LEU A 160 -2.51 -12.28 1.31
CA LEU A 160 -3.40 -13.42 1.11
C LEU A 160 -3.09 -14.55 2.10
N SER A 161 -4.13 -15.23 2.54
CA SER A 161 -4.05 -16.40 3.44
C SER A 161 -3.34 -17.59 2.80
N ASP A 162 -3.47 -17.74 1.49
CA ASP A 162 -2.89 -18.78 0.65
C ASP A 162 -2.73 -18.28 -0.79
N ASP A 163 -2.04 -19.07 -1.64
CA ASP A 163 -1.75 -18.73 -3.03
C ASP A 163 -2.77 -19.34 -4.03
N ASP A 164 -3.87 -19.90 -3.57
CA ASP A 164 -4.79 -20.68 -4.42
C ASP A 164 -5.43 -19.83 -5.50
N ILE A 165 -5.83 -18.59 -5.20
CA ILE A 165 -6.40 -17.67 -6.19
C ILE A 165 -5.40 -17.38 -7.34
N LEU A 166 -4.11 -17.22 -7.03
CA LEU A 166 -3.07 -16.97 -8.04
C LEU A 166 -2.99 -18.14 -9.02
N MET A 167 -3.05 -19.37 -8.50
CA MET A 167 -3.05 -20.59 -9.31
C MET A 167 -4.31 -20.72 -10.15
N GLN A 168 -5.49 -20.48 -9.56
CA GLN A 168 -6.77 -20.60 -10.26
C GLN A 168 -6.87 -19.61 -11.44
N LEU A 169 -6.49 -18.35 -11.22
CA LEU A 169 -6.58 -17.33 -12.25
C LEU A 169 -5.52 -17.53 -13.35
N SER A 170 -4.25 -17.73 -12.97
CA SER A 170 -3.16 -17.84 -13.95
C SER A 170 -3.27 -19.06 -14.87
N ARG A 171 -4.00 -20.10 -14.45
CA ARG A 171 -4.23 -21.34 -15.21
C ARG A 171 -5.64 -21.52 -15.75
N ALA A 172 -6.49 -20.50 -15.62
CA ALA A 172 -7.89 -20.63 -16.01
C ALA A 172 -8.08 -21.09 -17.48
N GLY A 173 -7.31 -20.54 -18.41
CA GLY A 173 -7.31 -20.92 -19.81
C GLY A 173 -6.79 -22.34 -20.06
N GLU A 174 -5.63 -22.69 -19.48
CA GLU A 174 -5.04 -24.03 -19.60
C GLU A 174 -5.95 -25.12 -19.03
N ALA A 175 -6.61 -24.82 -17.92
CA ALA A 175 -7.55 -25.74 -17.26
C ALA A 175 -8.93 -25.82 -17.93
N GLY A 176 -9.15 -25.10 -19.04
CA GLY A 176 -10.43 -25.03 -19.75
C GLY A 176 -11.57 -24.46 -18.91
N LYS A 177 -11.27 -23.57 -17.98
CA LYS A 177 -12.26 -22.87 -17.14
C LYS A 177 -12.94 -21.73 -17.88
N ILE A 178 -12.17 -21.08 -18.74
CA ILE A 178 -12.58 -20.05 -19.71
C ILE A 178 -12.24 -20.56 -21.10
N THR A 179 -13.06 -20.26 -22.08
CA THR A 179 -12.92 -20.74 -23.47
C THR A 179 -12.72 -19.58 -24.45
N ASP A 180 -13.53 -18.59 -24.34
CA ASP A 180 -13.56 -17.44 -25.26
C ASP A 180 -12.72 -16.28 -24.71
N CYS A 181 -12.86 -15.96 -23.44
CA CYS A 181 -12.09 -14.90 -22.80
C CYS A 181 -10.61 -15.28 -22.57
N LYS A 182 -9.72 -14.32 -22.71
CA LYS A 182 -8.31 -14.43 -22.33
C LYS A 182 -8.06 -13.70 -21.02
N LEU A 183 -7.31 -14.32 -20.12
CA LEU A 183 -7.07 -13.80 -18.78
C LEU A 183 -5.56 -13.60 -18.57
N GLY A 184 -5.17 -12.42 -18.02
CA GLY A 184 -3.83 -12.16 -17.50
C GLY A 184 -3.90 -11.68 -16.05
N VAL A 185 -2.87 -11.99 -15.29
CA VAL A 185 -2.77 -11.64 -13.88
C VAL A 185 -1.56 -10.74 -13.63
N LEU A 186 -1.78 -9.60 -13.00
CA LEU A 186 -0.74 -8.72 -12.48
C LEU A 186 -0.75 -8.84 -10.95
N GLY A 187 0.16 -9.66 -10.41
CA GLY A 187 0.34 -9.81 -8.96
C GLY A 187 1.34 -8.78 -8.44
N ILE A 188 0.98 -8.04 -7.39
CA ILE A 188 1.81 -7.00 -6.79
C ILE A 188 2.14 -7.37 -5.36
N SER A 189 3.44 -7.37 -5.00
CA SER A 189 3.89 -7.58 -3.62
C SER A 189 4.82 -6.47 -3.15
N ASN A 190 4.70 -6.13 -1.87
CA ASN A 190 5.62 -5.23 -1.17
C ASN A 190 6.91 -5.97 -0.70
N LYS A 191 6.95 -7.30 -0.80
CA LYS A 191 8.04 -8.17 -0.32
C LYS A 191 8.71 -8.91 -1.46
N ILE A 192 9.97 -8.59 -1.76
CA ILE A 192 10.77 -9.29 -2.78
C ILE A 192 10.87 -10.79 -2.46
N GLN A 193 10.93 -11.15 -1.18
CA GLN A 193 11.04 -12.53 -0.71
C GLN A 193 9.72 -13.32 -0.79
N TYR A 194 8.61 -12.70 -1.18
CA TYR A 194 7.32 -13.38 -1.29
C TYR A 194 7.39 -14.56 -2.27
N LYS A 195 8.06 -14.38 -3.40
CA LYS A 195 8.31 -15.44 -4.39
C LYS A 195 8.94 -16.69 -3.77
N ASP A 196 9.88 -16.55 -2.83
CA ASP A 196 10.57 -17.69 -2.21
C ASP A 196 9.62 -18.58 -1.42
N ARG A 197 8.49 -18.05 -0.98
CA ARG A 197 7.45 -18.74 -0.20
C ARG A 197 6.33 -19.32 -1.05
N MET A 198 6.16 -18.87 -2.29
CA MET A 198 5.13 -19.36 -3.20
C MET A 198 5.35 -20.84 -3.53
N ASP A 199 4.24 -21.57 -3.74
CA ASP A 199 4.29 -22.92 -4.33
C ASP A 199 4.93 -22.88 -5.72
N GLU A 200 5.77 -23.87 -6.03
CA GLU A 200 6.46 -23.95 -7.33
C GLU A 200 5.49 -23.98 -8.53
N ARG A 201 4.29 -24.49 -8.33
CA ARG A 201 3.24 -24.51 -9.39
C ARG A 201 2.71 -23.11 -9.64
N VAL A 202 2.56 -22.29 -8.61
CA VAL A 202 2.14 -20.88 -8.73
C VAL A 202 3.25 -20.08 -9.40
N LYS A 203 4.50 -20.27 -8.96
CA LYS A 203 5.67 -19.62 -9.59
C LYS A 203 5.71 -19.87 -11.08
N SER A 204 5.56 -21.13 -11.49
CA SER A 204 5.66 -21.51 -12.91
C SER A 204 4.58 -20.90 -13.80
N SER A 205 3.41 -20.57 -13.26
CA SER A 205 2.28 -20.01 -14.00
C SER A 205 2.12 -18.50 -13.88
N LEU A 206 2.48 -17.92 -12.72
CA LEU A 206 2.34 -16.48 -12.47
C LEU A 206 3.59 -15.69 -12.84
N CYS A 207 4.79 -16.27 -12.68
CA CYS A 207 6.04 -15.55 -12.86
C CYS A 207 6.59 -15.67 -14.27
N GLU A 208 5.75 -15.50 -15.29
CA GLU A 208 6.21 -15.42 -16.70
C GLU A 208 7.12 -14.22 -16.90
N ARG A 209 6.80 -13.12 -16.25
CA ARG A 209 7.61 -11.89 -16.20
C ARG A 209 7.65 -11.34 -14.78
N GLU A 210 8.80 -10.80 -14.42
CA GLU A 210 9.02 -10.19 -13.10
C GLU A 210 9.57 -8.79 -13.26
N PHE A 211 8.96 -7.83 -12.58
CA PHE A 211 9.39 -6.44 -12.61
C PHE A 211 9.64 -5.93 -11.19
N VAL A 212 10.77 -5.27 -11.00
CA VAL A 212 11.15 -4.65 -9.73
C VAL A 212 10.99 -3.15 -9.85
N PHE A 213 10.21 -2.56 -8.94
CA PHE A 213 10.04 -1.13 -8.81
C PHE A 213 10.98 -0.60 -7.73
N PRO A 214 12.09 0.04 -8.10
CA PRO A 214 13.02 0.60 -7.13
C PRO A 214 12.40 1.80 -6.40
N PRO A 215 12.86 2.11 -5.18
CA PRO A 215 12.51 3.36 -4.51
C PRO A 215 12.84 4.57 -5.39
N TYR A 216 12.04 5.63 -5.29
CA TYR A 216 12.34 6.88 -5.99
C TYR A 216 13.54 7.59 -5.36
N ASP A 217 14.40 8.16 -6.20
CA ASP A 217 15.44 9.08 -5.76
C ASP A 217 14.89 10.49 -5.51
N ALA A 218 15.72 11.38 -4.96
CA ALA A 218 15.32 12.74 -4.61
C ALA A 218 14.88 13.57 -5.84
N ASN A 219 15.48 13.35 -7.01
CA ASN A 219 15.14 14.07 -8.24
C ASN A 219 13.80 13.58 -8.78
N GLN A 220 13.56 12.26 -8.77
CA GLN A 220 12.29 11.67 -9.16
C GLN A 220 11.15 12.17 -8.26
N LEU A 221 11.34 12.16 -6.93
CA LEU A 221 10.35 12.69 -5.98
C LEU A 221 10.09 14.17 -6.19
N ARG A 222 11.13 14.95 -6.48
CA ARG A 222 11.00 16.36 -6.83
C ARG A 222 10.12 16.54 -8.07
N ASN A 223 10.40 15.81 -9.15
CA ASN A 223 9.62 15.88 -10.38
C ASN A 223 8.16 15.44 -10.16
N ILE A 224 7.91 14.42 -9.33
CA ILE A 224 6.58 13.98 -8.95
C ILE A 224 5.79 15.08 -8.23
N MET A 225 6.43 15.82 -7.32
CA MET A 225 5.82 16.94 -6.61
C MET A 225 5.62 18.16 -7.51
N GLU A 226 6.61 18.46 -8.38
CA GLU A 226 6.49 19.54 -9.36
C GLU A 226 5.31 19.30 -10.33
N ALA A 227 5.09 18.07 -10.76
CA ALA A 227 3.94 17.68 -11.59
C ALA A 227 2.58 17.82 -10.88
N ARG A 228 2.56 18.12 -9.58
CA ARG A 228 1.37 18.38 -8.76
C ARG A 228 1.37 19.77 -8.13
N SER A 229 2.29 20.65 -8.54
CA SER A 229 2.37 22.01 -8.00
C SER A 229 1.12 22.86 -8.28
N ASP A 230 0.36 22.50 -9.31
CA ASP A 230 -0.94 23.10 -9.65
C ASP A 230 -2.08 22.77 -8.63
N ALA A 231 -1.82 21.89 -7.66
CA ALA A 231 -2.66 21.75 -6.47
C ALA A 231 -2.67 23.02 -5.62
N PHE A 232 -1.62 23.82 -5.73
CA PHE A 232 -1.43 25.09 -5.01
C PHE A 232 -1.75 26.28 -5.92
N ARG A 233 -2.12 27.39 -5.31
CA ARG A 233 -2.26 28.66 -6.04
C ARG A 233 -0.90 29.17 -6.52
N ASP A 234 -0.89 29.93 -7.59
CA ASP A 234 0.32 30.49 -8.17
C ASP A 234 1.11 31.33 -7.15
N GLY A 235 2.42 31.05 -7.07
CA GLY A 235 3.35 31.78 -6.20
C GLY A 235 3.28 31.45 -4.70
N VAL A 236 2.43 30.51 -4.30
CA VAL A 236 2.28 30.08 -2.89
C VAL A 236 3.47 29.21 -2.44
N LEU A 237 4.00 28.36 -3.30
CA LEU A 237 5.15 27.51 -2.97
C LEU A 237 6.45 28.31 -3.06
N GLU A 238 7.17 28.47 -1.95
CA GLU A 238 8.54 29.00 -2.01
C GLU A 238 9.48 28.04 -2.77
N PRO A 239 10.49 28.55 -3.50
CA PRO A 239 11.36 27.73 -4.36
C PRO A 239 12.08 26.58 -3.64
N SER A 240 12.33 26.70 -2.33
CA SER A 240 12.99 25.68 -1.50
C SER A 240 12.05 24.59 -1.00
N THR A 241 10.71 24.77 -1.04
CA THR A 241 9.70 23.88 -0.44
C THR A 241 9.75 22.49 -1.04
N ILE A 242 9.56 22.36 -2.35
CA ILE A 242 9.58 21.05 -3.04
C ILE A 242 10.95 20.37 -2.94
N PRO A 243 12.10 21.04 -3.20
CA PRO A 243 13.40 20.41 -3.04
C PRO A 243 13.64 19.86 -1.62
N ARG A 244 13.20 20.60 -0.60
CA ARG A 244 13.31 20.15 0.80
C ARG A 244 12.45 18.92 1.09
N ALA A 245 11.19 18.93 0.66
CA ALA A 245 10.27 17.81 0.82
C ALA A 245 10.82 16.55 0.12
N ALA A 246 11.30 16.68 -1.11
CA ALA A 246 11.92 15.59 -1.87
C ALA A 246 13.14 15.00 -1.18
N ALA A 247 14.03 15.85 -0.66
CA ALA A 247 15.23 15.41 0.05
C ALA A 247 14.88 14.65 1.35
N LEU A 248 13.84 15.06 2.08
CA LEU A 248 13.37 14.37 3.29
C LEU A 248 12.76 13.01 2.93
N ALA A 249 11.84 12.96 1.98
CA ALA A 249 11.18 11.73 1.57
C ALA A 249 12.17 10.70 0.96
N ALA A 250 13.18 11.15 0.22
CA ALA A 250 14.21 10.27 -0.33
C ALA A 250 15.06 9.59 0.77
N ARG A 251 15.36 10.30 1.85
CA ARG A 251 16.07 9.74 3.02
C ARG A 251 15.24 8.67 3.75
N GLU A 252 13.93 8.72 3.62
CA GLU A 252 12.97 7.84 4.27
C GLU A 252 12.43 6.79 3.29
N HIS A 253 13.31 6.15 2.54
CA HIS A 253 13.01 5.03 1.65
C HIS A 253 12.46 5.36 0.26
N GLY A 254 12.37 6.63 -0.16
CA GLY A 254 11.95 6.99 -1.52
C GLY A 254 10.47 6.69 -1.82
N ASP A 255 9.60 6.90 -0.84
CA ASP A 255 8.15 6.71 -0.94
C ASP A 255 7.48 7.99 -1.50
N ALA A 256 6.87 7.87 -2.69
CA ALA A 256 6.18 8.99 -3.33
C ALA A 256 4.88 9.40 -2.61
N ARG A 257 4.17 8.46 -1.97
CA ARG A 257 2.97 8.78 -1.18
C ARG A 257 3.35 9.69 -0.03
N LYS A 258 4.39 9.32 0.73
CA LYS A 258 4.92 10.12 1.84
C LYS A 258 5.40 11.50 1.38
N ALA A 259 6.05 11.57 0.19
CA ALA A 259 6.48 12.83 -0.38
C ALA A 259 5.31 13.78 -0.67
N ILE A 260 4.22 13.25 -1.24
CA ILE A 260 3.00 14.02 -1.54
C ILE A 260 2.28 14.43 -0.24
N ASP A 261 2.21 13.54 0.75
CA ASP A 261 1.62 13.85 2.07
C ASP A 261 2.39 14.95 2.79
N ILE A 262 3.72 14.92 2.79
CA ILE A 262 4.55 16.00 3.35
C ILE A 262 4.22 17.33 2.67
N LEU A 263 4.07 17.34 1.34
CA LEU A 263 3.75 18.56 0.60
C LEU A 263 2.33 19.07 0.94
N ARG A 264 1.36 18.17 1.03
CA ARG A 264 -0.02 18.48 1.43
C ARG A 264 -0.08 19.05 2.85
N TYR A 265 0.54 18.37 3.81
CA TYR A 265 0.58 18.85 5.20
C TYR A 265 1.33 20.17 5.36
N ALA A 266 2.38 20.40 4.57
CA ALA A 266 3.07 21.70 4.60
C ALA A 266 2.13 22.84 4.18
N GLY A 267 1.27 22.62 3.18
CA GLY A 267 0.22 23.55 2.79
C GLY A 267 -0.84 23.77 3.88
N GLU A 268 -1.32 22.70 4.50
CA GLU A 268 -2.29 22.77 5.60
C GLU A 268 -1.75 23.51 6.83
N ILE A 269 -0.46 23.28 7.17
CA ILE A 269 0.21 23.98 8.26
C ILE A 269 0.40 25.46 7.92
N ALA A 270 0.75 25.81 6.68
CA ALA A 270 0.83 27.20 6.24
C ALA A 270 -0.53 27.88 6.40
N GLN A 271 -1.61 27.24 5.95
CA GLN A 271 -2.98 27.73 6.07
C GLN A 271 -3.39 27.96 7.52
N SER A 272 -3.18 26.98 8.41
CA SER A 272 -3.54 27.08 9.83
C SER A 272 -2.74 28.14 10.59
N ASN A 273 -1.53 28.49 10.09
CA ASN A 273 -0.73 29.58 10.64
C ASN A 273 -1.04 30.96 10.01
N GLY A 274 -2.06 31.05 9.15
CA GLY A 274 -2.43 32.28 8.44
C GLY A 274 -1.34 32.78 7.46
N SER A 275 -0.46 31.89 7.01
CA SER A 275 0.55 32.21 5.99
C SER A 275 -0.06 32.18 4.60
N THR A 276 0.39 33.09 3.76
CA THR A 276 0.02 33.11 2.33
C THR A 276 1.01 32.33 1.45
N THR A 277 2.08 31.81 2.03
CA THR A 277 3.11 31.03 1.33
C THR A 277 3.50 29.80 2.12
N VAL A 278 3.85 28.72 1.42
CA VAL A 278 4.35 27.47 1.99
C VAL A 278 5.87 27.52 2.04
N LYS A 279 6.43 27.62 3.25
CA LYS A 279 7.86 27.78 3.53
C LYS A 279 8.52 26.47 3.89
N GLU A 280 9.84 26.39 3.74
CA GLU A 280 10.65 25.22 4.11
C GLU A 280 10.43 24.78 5.58
N GLN A 281 10.22 25.71 6.50
CA GLN A 281 9.95 25.39 7.91
C GLN A 281 8.67 24.53 8.09
N PHE A 282 7.63 24.76 7.27
CA PHE A 282 6.40 23.97 7.32
C PHE A 282 6.60 22.54 6.81
N VAL A 283 7.55 22.34 5.88
CA VAL A 283 7.92 20.99 5.39
C VAL A 283 8.49 20.13 6.51
N THR A 284 9.32 20.72 7.39
CA THR A 284 9.88 19.98 8.54
C THR A 284 8.79 19.56 9.54
N GLN A 285 7.83 20.45 9.82
CA GLN A 285 6.67 20.15 10.67
C GLN A 285 5.71 19.12 10.01
N ALA A 286 5.51 19.27 8.70
CA ALA A 286 4.67 18.36 7.92
C ALA A 286 5.21 16.91 7.91
N ARG A 287 6.53 16.75 7.85
CA ARG A 287 7.16 15.44 7.94
C ARG A 287 6.77 14.73 9.26
N GLN A 288 6.95 15.40 10.39
CA GLN A 288 6.62 14.83 11.69
C GLN A 288 5.13 14.45 11.79
N ARG A 289 4.24 15.31 11.26
CA ARG A 289 2.81 15.02 11.21
C ARG A 289 2.49 13.81 10.33
N ALA A 290 3.09 13.70 9.15
CA ALA A 290 2.89 12.56 8.25
C ALA A 290 3.31 11.22 8.89
N GLU A 291 4.42 11.20 9.63
CA GLU A 291 4.88 10.03 10.38
C GLU A 291 3.88 9.65 11.48
N THR A 292 3.44 10.64 12.25
CA THR A 292 2.46 10.44 13.33
C THR A 292 1.14 9.88 12.82
N ASP A 293 0.57 10.45 11.76
CA ASP A 293 -0.72 10.03 11.22
C ASP A 293 -0.65 8.62 10.61
N ARG A 294 0.45 8.30 9.90
CA ARG A 294 0.68 6.94 9.40
C ARG A 294 0.75 5.92 10.53
N PHE A 295 1.49 6.20 11.59
CA PHE A 295 1.60 5.29 12.71
C PHE A 295 0.24 5.10 13.42
N ARG A 296 -0.56 6.17 13.59
CA ARG A 296 -1.93 6.06 14.10
C ARG A 296 -2.80 5.12 13.28
N GLU A 297 -2.70 5.20 11.96
CA GLU A 297 -3.44 4.27 11.08
C GLU A 297 -3.01 2.83 11.27
N LEU A 298 -1.71 2.57 11.34
CA LEU A 298 -1.15 1.21 11.51
C LEU A 298 -1.59 0.55 12.83
N ILE A 299 -1.75 1.33 13.91
CA ILE A 299 -2.18 0.81 15.22
C ILE A 299 -3.68 0.95 15.48
N ARG A 300 -4.45 1.45 14.50
CA ARG A 300 -5.89 1.62 14.64
C ARG A 300 -6.55 0.28 14.94
N GLY A 301 -7.34 0.24 16.04
CA GLY A 301 -8.01 -1.00 16.47
C GLY A 301 -7.12 -2.02 17.19
N SER A 302 -5.84 -1.72 17.43
CA SER A 302 -4.98 -2.61 18.22
C SER A 302 -5.47 -2.72 19.68
N THR A 303 -5.26 -3.93 20.27
CA THR A 303 -5.60 -4.18 21.67
C THR A 303 -4.67 -3.43 22.61
N PRO A 304 -5.08 -3.16 23.87
CA PRO A 304 -4.20 -2.50 24.85
C PRO A 304 -2.84 -3.20 25.00
N HIS A 305 -2.82 -4.52 25.08
CA HIS A 305 -1.56 -5.28 25.18
C HIS A 305 -0.67 -5.17 23.94
N SER A 306 -1.25 -5.04 22.76
CA SER A 306 -0.52 -4.77 21.52
C SER A 306 0.18 -3.41 21.60
N ARG A 307 -0.51 -2.38 22.11
CA ARG A 307 0.03 -1.04 22.34
C ARG A 307 1.13 -1.04 23.40
N TYR A 308 0.96 -1.77 24.50
CA TYR A 308 1.97 -1.89 25.57
C TYR A 308 3.27 -2.55 25.07
N VAL A 309 3.19 -3.49 24.14
CA VAL A 309 4.38 -4.10 23.52
C VAL A 309 5.13 -3.08 22.66
N LEU A 310 4.44 -2.25 21.90
CA LEU A 310 5.05 -1.16 21.12
C LEU A 310 5.65 -0.08 22.03
N GLN A 311 4.95 0.27 23.10
CA GLN A 311 5.45 1.20 24.10
C GLN A 311 6.73 0.69 24.80
N ALA A 312 6.81 -0.62 25.08
CA ALA A 312 8.01 -1.23 25.62
C ALA A 312 9.22 -1.13 24.67
N LEU A 313 8.98 -1.33 23.38
CA LEU A 313 10.02 -1.14 22.37
C LEU A 313 10.44 0.33 22.24
N ALA A 314 9.48 1.27 22.27
CA ALA A 314 9.79 2.70 22.23
C ALA A 314 10.65 3.14 23.43
N VAL A 315 10.29 2.73 24.64
CA VAL A 315 11.06 2.99 25.88
C VAL A 315 12.48 2.45 25.78
N LEU A 316 12.65 1.22 25.28
CA LEU A 316 13.97 0.62 25.09
C LEU A 316 14.80 1.37 24.07
N SER A 317 14.20 1.75 22.93
CA SER A 317 14.88 2.47 21.84
C SER A 317 15.34 3.87 22.28
N LEU A 318 14.51 4.59 23.04
CA LEU A 318 14.85 5.91 23.59
C LEU A 318 15.93 5.84 24.67
N SER A 319 15.94 4.76 25.48
CA SER A 319 16.88 4.62 26.62
C SER A 319 18.28 4.18 26.19
N ASN A 320 18.42 3.40 25.12
CA ASN A 320 19.67 2.74 24.76
C ASN A 320 20.30 3.26 23.43
N GLY A 321 19.72 4.29 22.82
CA GLY A 321 20.16 4.78 21.51
C GLY A 321 19.82 3.79 20.37
N GLN A 322 20.37 4.05 19.17
CA GLN A 322 20.20 3.18 18.00
C GLN A 322 21.01 1.87 18.14
N GLN A 323 20.51 0.92 18.91
CA GLN A 323 21.03 -0.44 18.93
C GLN A 323 20.31 -1.32 17.90
N GLU A 324 20.98 -2.40 17.46
CA GLU A 324 20.46 -3.38 16.48
C GLU A 324 19.29 -4.24 17.03
N GLY A 325 18.30 -3.60 17.65
CA GLY A 325 17.11 -4.25 18.17
C GLY A 325 17.28 -4.89 19.56
N PHE A 326 16.16 -5.32 20.14
CA PHE A 326 16.09 -5.85 21.51
C PHE A 326 15.58 -7.28 21.54
N ARG A 327 16.18 -8.14 22.38
CA ARG A 327 15.72 -9.52 22.58
C ARG A 327 14.29 -9.55 23.12
N THR A 328 13.51 -10.54 22.72
CA THR A 328 12.13 -10.73 23.21
C THR A 328 12.02 -10.71 24.72
N SER A 329 12.98 -11.29 25.46
CA SER A 329 12.98 -11.28 26.92
C SER A 329 13.09 -9.87 27.50
N ARG A 330 13.91 -9.01 26.89
CA ARG A 330 14.08 -7.64 27.34
C ARG A 330 12.83 -6.78 27.06
N VAL A 331 12.21 -6.96 25.90
CA VAL A 331 10.92 -6.34 25.58
C VAL A 331 9.85 -6.77 26.58
N TYR A 332 9.83 -8.06 26.93
CA TYR A 332 8.86 -8.61 27.87
C TYR A 332 8.99 -8.01 29.28
N GLU A 333 10.22 -7.83 29.79
CA GLU A 333 10.46 -7.19 31.09
C GLU A 333 9.88 -5.76 31.17
N ILE A 334 10.09 -4.95 30.12
CA ILE A 334 9.56 -3.59 30.10
C ILE A 334 8.03 -3.60 29.92
N TYR A 335 7.52 -4.51 29.08
CA TYR A 335 6.08 -4.72 28.91
C TYR A 335 5.38 -5.06 30.25
N GLU A 336 5.94 -5.97 31.07
CA GLU A 336 5.40 -6.28 32.40
C GLU A 336 5.39 -5.08 33.34
N ASN A 337 6.39 -4.19 33.23
CA ASN A 337 6.42 -2.96 34.01
C ASN A 337 5.31 -1.99 33.59
N ILE A 338 5.09 -1.86 32.27
CA ILE A 338 4.01 -1.04 31.72
C ILE A 338 2.65 -1.59 32.15
N CYS A 339 2.40 -2.89 32.03
CA CYS A 339 1.15 -3.50 32.49
C CYS A 339 0.88 -3.21 33.96
N ARG A 340 1.90 -3.27 34.83
CA ARG A 340 1.75 -2.93 36.25
C ARG A 340 1.41 -1.45 36.49
N GLN A 341 1.97 -0.54 35.70
CA GLN A 341 1.66 0.88 35.77
C GLN A 341 0.22 1.18 35.32
N GLU A 342 -0.25 0.47 34.30
CA GLU A 342 -1.60 0.60 33.75
C GLU A 342 -2.66 -0.24 34.52
N GLY A 343 -2.27 -0.92 35.60
CA GLY A 343 -3.19 -1.77 36.37
C GLY A 343 -3.75 -2.97 35.63
N SER A 344 -3.02 -3.46 34.61
CA SER A 344 -3.41 -4.58 33.75
C SER A 344 -2.59 -5.84 34.04
N ASP A 345 -3.21 -7.01 33.96
CA ASP A 345 -2.51 -8.29 34.09
C ASP A 345 -1.64 -8.54 32.85
N SER A 346 -0.38 -8.90 33.04
CA SER A 346 0.52 -9.21 31.91
C SER A 346 0.16 -10.52 31.22
N LEU A 347 0.20 -10.53 29.87
CA LEU A 347 0.08 -11.74 29.07
C LEU A 347 1.35 -12.59 29.20
N SER A 348 1.24 -13.89 28.86
CA SER A 348 2.39 -14.79 28.80
C SER A 348 3.42 -14.35 27.73
N LEU A 349 4.70 -14.68 27.94
CA LEU A 349 5.76 -14.43 26.98
C LEU A 349 5.44 -15.00 25.56
N ARG A 350 4.73 -16.14 25.51
CA ARG A 350 4.29 -16.73 24.23
C ARG A 350 3.34 -15.77 23.51
N ARG A 351 2.36 -15.23 24.20
CA ARG A 351 1.37 -14.30 23.61
C ARG A 351 2.04 -12.99 23.16
N VAL A 352 2.98 -12.48 23.95
CA VAL A 352 3.78 -11.29 23.56
C VAL A 352 4.61 -11.56 22.31
N ARG A 353 5.16 -12.76 22.14
CA ARG A 353 5.84 -13.15 20.89
C ARG A 353 4.89 -13.14 19.69
N ASP A 354 3.64 -13.56 19.88
CA ASP A 354 2.64 -13.55 18.81
C ASP A 354 2.28 -12.09 18.43
N LEU A 355 2.11 -11.19 19.41
CA LEU A 355 1.91 -9.76 19.17
C LEU A 355 3.12 -9.13 18.44
N LEU A 356 4.34 -9.47 18.81
CA LEU A 356 5.54 -9.00 18.11
C LEU A 356 5.59 -9.50 16.64
N LYS A 357 5.12 -10.72 16.36
CA LYS A 357 4.99 -11.19 14.97
C LYS A 357 3.93 -10.42 14.19
N GLU A 358 2.81 -10.09 14.85
CA GLU A 358 1.74 -9.28 14.28
C GLU A 358 2.26 -7.88 13.91
N HIS A 359 3.01 -7.22 14.80
CA HIS A 359 3.65 -5.95 14.51
C HIS A 359 4.71 -6.04 13.40
N ALA A 360 5.42 -7.14 13.29
CA ALA A 360 6.35 -7.37 12.19
C ALA A 360 5.61 -7.61 10.86
N PHE A 361 4.44 -8.24 10.91
CA PHE A 361 3.58 -8.42 9.74
C PHE A 361 3.01 -7.08 9.23
N LEU A 362 2.74 -6.14 10.15
CA LEU A 362 2.28 -4.78 9.84
C LEU A 362 3.43 -3.83 9.44
N ASP A 363 4.66 -4.32 9.34
CA ASP A 363 5.86 -3.53 9.06
C ASP A 363 6.08 -2.36 10.06
N ILE A 364 5.61 -2.52 11.33
CA ILE A 364 5.87 -1.59 12.44
C ILE A 364 7.23 -1.89 13.08
N ILE A 365 7.61 -3.16 13.11
CA ILE A 365 8.90 -3.62 13.64
C ILE A 365 9.61 -4.54 12.67
N GLU A 366 10.93 -4.56 12.74
CA GLU A 366 11.76 -5.57 12.10
C GLU A 366 12.12 -6.69 13.08
N GLN A 367 12.14 -7.94 12.60
CA GLN A 367 12.57 -9.10 13.36
C GLN A 367 13.81 -9.73 12.72
N SER A 368 14.89 -9.82 13.48
CA SER A 368 16.11 -10.51 13.07
C SER A 368 16.39 -11.73 13.96
N LYS A 369 16.58 -12.90 13.34
CA LYS A 369 16.94 -14.13 14.06
C LYS A 369 18.46 -14.22 14.16
N HIS A 370 18.97 -14.44 15.37
CA HIS A 370 20.37 -14.64 15.64
C HIS A 370 20.60 -16.05 16.22
N SER A 371 21.62 -16.75 15.71
CA SER A 371 22.10 -17.98 16.31
C SER A 371 23.27 -17.65 17.25
N GLY A 372 22.99 -17.53 18.53
CA GLY A 372 24.03 -17.51 19.56
C GLY A 372 24.65 -18.92 19.65
N GLY A 373 25.97 -19.05 19.57
CA GLY A 373 26.66 -20.36 19.64
C GLY A 373 26.16 -21.26 20.78
N SER A 374 26.78 -22.40 21.02
CA SER A 374 26.32 -23.46 21.96
C SER A 374 25.96 -23.01 23.39
N ALA A 375 26.31 -21.78 23.78
CA ALA A 375 26.04 -21.22 25.12
C ALA A 375 24.77 -20.33 25.20
N GLU A 376 24.27 -19.72 24.11
CA GLU A 376 23.19 -18.72 24.18
C GLU A 376 21.90 -19.12 23.45
N GLY A 377 21.90 -20.20 22.69
CA GLY A 377 20.72 -20.62 21.90
C GLY A 377 20.34 -19.63 20.80
N SER A 378 19.27 -19.93 20.06
CA SER A 378 18.69 -19.03 19.05
C SER A 378 17.77 -18.01 19.71
N TYR A 379 17.93 -16.72 19.37
CA TYR A 379 17.08 -15.64 19.85
C TYR A 379 16.64 -14.73 18.71
N THR A 380 15.56 -13.98 18.94
CA THR A 380 15.03 -12.98 17.99
C THR A 380 15.19 -11.60 18.59
N ASN A 381 15.75 -10.69 17.83
CA ASN A 381 15.77 -9.26 18.10
C ASN A 381 14.60 -8.57 17.39
N HIS A 382 14.09 -7.52 18.02
CA HIS A 382 12.99 -6.71 17.53
C HIS A 382 13.42 -5.24 17.53
N GLN A 383 13.25 -4.57 16.41
CA GLN A 383 13.59 -3.16 16.24
C GLN A 383 12.39 -2.40 15.70
N LEU A 384 12.09 -1.21 16.23
CA LEU A 384 11.09 -0.33 15.66
C LEU A 384 11.56 0.16 14.28
N LEU A 385 10.67 0.17 13.33
CA LEU A 385 10.86 0.79 12.01
C LEU A 385 10.42 2.24 12.01
N GLU A 386 9.52 2.61 12.92
CA GLU A 386 9.05 3.98 13.15
C GLU A 386 9.92 4.70 14.18
N ASP A 387 9.91 6.05 14.15
CA ASP A 387 10.61 6.88 15.13
C ASP A 387 10.07 6.59 16.55
N PRO A 388 10.93 6.22 17.52
CA PRO A 388 10.49 5.89 18.87
C PRO A 388 9.77 7.04 19.60
N GLU A 389 10.07 8.32 19.27
CA GLU A 389 9.36 9.47 19.83
C GLU A 389 7.93 9.54 19.26
N VAL A 390 7.75 9.34 17.96
CA VAL A 390 6.43 9.27 17.32
C VAL A 390 5.59 8.15 17.92
N VAL A 391 6.18 6.95 18.09
CA VAL A 391 5.49 5.81 18.71
C VAL A 391 5.02 6.15 20.12
N LYS A 392 5.90 6.78 20.93
CA LYS A 392 5.57 7.18 22.29
C LYS A 392 4.45 8.21 22.33
N ASP A 393 4.53 9.27 21.53
CA ASP A 393 3.56 10.36 21.49
C ASP A 393 2.17 9.86 21.10
N VAL A 394 2.06 9.09 20.04
CA VAL A 394 0.78 8.52 19.58
C VAL A 394 0.15 7.59 20.62
N LEU A 395 0.96 6.75 21.29
CA LEU A 395 0.45 5.82 22.30
C LEU A 395 0.03 6.53 23.61
N THR A 396 0.57 7.72 23.90
CA THR A 396 0.19 8.52 25.07
C THR A 396 -1.01 9.44 24.83
N GLU A 397 -1.23 9.90 23.59
CA GLU A 397 -2.40 10.73 23.24
C GLU A 397 -3.70 9.92 23.18
N ASP A 398 -3.62 8.64 22.84
CA ASP A 398 -4.77 7.72 22.72
C ASP A 398 -5.09 6.95 24.01
N SER A 399 -4.43 7.25 25.13
CA SER A 399 -4.64 6.68 26.47
C SER A 399 -5.49 7.61 27.30
#